data_2b9e54596beb6dc455620b2793af0c1c
#
_entry.id   2b9e54596beb6dc455620b2793af0c1c
#
_cell.length_a   1.000
_cell.length_b   1.000
_cell.length_c   1.000
_cell.angle_alpha   90.00
_cell.angle_beta   90.00
_cell.angle_gamma   90.00
#
_symmetry.space_group_name_H-M   'P 1'
#
loop_
_entity.id
_entity.type
_entity.pdbx_description
1 polymer ?
#
loop_
_entity_poly.entity_id
_entity_poly.type
_entity_poly.pdbx_seq_one_letter_code
_entity_poly.pdbx_strand_id
1 'polypeptide(L)'
;MTDDNAASVAPRPRILIVDDSALVRLYCRDVLERGGFEVQQAINGIEAMEKVLAQSFDLLIVDVNMPRMDGFSFIRALRGSTFDVATLPVLIMTTEAGAQDREDARVAGANFYLVKPVAEAELLRHAALLTDARQ
;
A
#
# COMPACT_ATOMS: atom_id res chain seq x y z
N MET A 1 29.86 19.45 0.22
CA MET A 1 29.43 18.89 0.42
C MET A 1 28.36 18.49 -0.09
N THR A 2 28.17 18.07 -0.88
CA THR A 2 27.03 17.47 -1.31
C THR A 2 26.34 16.67 -0.33
N ASP A 3 27.03 16.25 0.66
CA ASP A 3 26.38 15.57 1.73
C ASP A 3 25.35 16.41 2.38
N ASP A 4 25.50 17.71 2.29
CA ASP A 4 24.49 18.60 2.81
C ASP A 4 23.16 18.42 2.12
N ASN A 5 23.21 18.17 0.81
CA ASN A 5 21.98 17.92 0.09
C ASN A 5 21.33 16.62 0.52
N ALA A 6 22.12 15.59 0.71
CA ALA A 6 21.60 14.33 1.18
C ALA A 6 21.01 14.48 2.56
N ALA A 7 21.66 15.22 3.42
CA ALA A 7 21.18 15.41 4.78
C ALA A 7 19.90 16.24 4.84
N SER A 8 19.70 17.14 3.88
CA SER A 8 18.52 18.01 3.86
C SER A 8 17.34 17.41 3.12
N VAL A 9 17.54 16.31 2.41
CA VAL A 9 16.48 15.67 1.64
C VAL A 9 15.74 14.69 2.54
N ALA A 10 14.44 14.86 2.63
CA ALA A 10 13.62 13.95 3.41
C ALA A 10 13.70 12.54 2.81
N PRO A 11 13.67 11.49 3.64
CA PRO A 11 13.59 10.12 3.13
C PRO A 11 12.36 9.97 2.23
N ARG A 12 12.50 9.15 1.19
CA ARG A 12 11.37 8.87 0.33
C ARG A 12 10.33 8.06 1.08
N PRO A 13 9.04 8.36 0.93
CA PRO A 13 8.00 7.53 1.51
C PRO A 13 8.12 6.10 1.00
N ARG A 14 7.90 5.15 1.88
CA ARG A 14 8.02 3.72 1.56
C ARG A 14 6.63 3.10 1.44
N ILE A 15 6.39 2.46 0.31
CA ILE A 15 5.11 1.84 -0.01
C ILE A 15 5.30 0.34 -0.16
N LEU A 16 4.38 -0.45 0.41
CA LEU A 16 4.35 -1.89 0.22
C LEU A 16 3.20 -2.24 -0.71
N ILE A 17 3.51 -2.91 -1.82
CA ILE A 17 2.50 -3.43 -2.75
C ILE A 17 2.22 -4.88 -2.38
N VAL A 18 0.97 -5.19 -2.06
CA VAL A 18 0.55 -6.53 -1.66
C VAL A 18 -0.41 -7.07 -2.72
N ASP A 19 0.08 -7.94 -3.58
CA ASP A 19 -0.70 -8.47 -4.69
C ASP A 19 -0.03 -9.74 -5.17
N ASP A 20 -0.80 -10.79 -5.47
CA ASP A 20 -0.23 -12.05 -5.95
C ASP A 20 0.17 -12.00 -7.42
N SER A 21 -0.27 -10.98 -8.16
CA SER A 21 0.10 -10.82 -9.57
C SER A 21 1.44 -10.11 -9.71
N ALA A 22 2.42 -10.81 -10.27
CA ALA A 22 3.74 -10.20 -10.51
C ALA A 22 3.66 -9.03 -11.46
N LEU A 23 2.76 -9.09 -12.46
CA LEU A 23 2.61 -7.99 -13.43
C LEU A 23 2.08 -6.74 -12.75
N VAL A 24 1.10 -6.89 -11.86
CA VAL A 24 0.54 -5.74 -11.13
C VAL A 24 1.60 -5.13 -10.21
N ARG A 25 2.33 -5.98 -9.49
CA ARG A 25 3.39 -5.47 -8.61
C ARG A 25 4.45 -4.70 -9.40
N LEU A 26 4.82 -5.24 -10.56
CA LEU A 26 5.84 -4.61 -11.39
C LEU A 26 5.37 -3.26 -11.93
N TYR A 27 4.12 -3.20 -12.40
CA TYR A 27 3.53 -1.96 -12.87
C TYR A 27 3.51 -0.90 -11.75
N CYS A 28 3.00 -1.26 -10.59
CA CYS A 28 2.92 -0.32 -9.47
C CYS A 28 4.29 0.14 -9.02
N ARG A 29 5.25 -0.77 -8.93
CA ARG A 29 6.61 -0.42 -8.55
C ARG A 29 7.21 0.57 -9.53
N ASP A 30 7.08 0.29 -10.83
CA ASP A 30 7.65 1.16 -11.85
C ASP A 30 7.06 2.57 -11.79
N VAL A 31 5.74 2.66 -11.71
CA VAL A 31 5.05 3.95 -11.63
C VAL A 31 5.44 4.71 -10.37
N LEU A 32 5.41 4.05 -9.23
CA LEU A 32 5.65 4.71 -7.95
C LEU A 32 7.12 5.10 -7.77
N GLU A 33 8.05 4.26 -8.22
CA GLU A 33 9.47 4.61 -8.12
C GLU A 33 9.80 5.81 -8.99
N ARG A 34 9.19 5.89 -10.18
CA ARG A 34 9.36 7.07 -11.02
C ARG A 34 8.76 8.32 -10.37
N GLY A 35 7.77 8.14 -9.52
CA GLY A 35 7.16 9.23 -8.76
C GLY A 35 7.90 9.61 -7.49
N GLY A 36 9.03 8.98 -7.19
CA GLY A 36 9.85 9.33 -6.03
C GLY A 36 9.60 8.50 -4.78
N PHE A 37 8.85 7.40 -4.87
CA PHE A 37 8.59 6.53 -3.72
C PHE A 37 9.56 5.36 -3.69
N GLU A 38 9.83 4.86 -2.49
CA GLU A 38 10.55 3.61 -2.31
C GLU A 38 9.50 2.51 -2.23
N VAL A 39 9.67 1.42 -2.99
CA VAL A 39 8.63 0.39 -3.11
C VAL A 39 9.18 -0.98 -2.74
N GLN A 40 8.43 -1.69 -1.92
CA GLN A 40 8.67 -3.11 -1.66
C GLN A 40 7.41 -3.89 -2.01
N GLN A 41 7.53 -5.20 -2.12
CA GLN A 41 6.45 -6.06 -2.60
C GLN A 41 6.22 -7.24 -1.67
N ALA A 42 4.97 -7.69 -1.61
CA ALA A 42 4.58 -8.92 -0.93
C ALA A 42 3.56 -9.64 -1.79
N ILE A 43 3.59 -10.96 -1.77
CA ILE A 43 2.74 -11.76 -2.65
C ILE A 43 1.43 -12.20 -1.99
N ASN A 44 1.32 -12.05 -0.69
CA ASN A 44 0.10 -12.38 0.06
C ASN A 44 0.11 -11.65 1.40
N GLY A 45 -0.97 -11.81 2.16
CA GLY A 45 -1.12 -11.13 3.44
C GLY A 45 -0.16 -11.60 4.51
N ILE A 46 0.27 -12.85 4.46
CA ILE A 46 1.21 -13.38 5.45
C ILE A 46 2.58 -12.71 5.27
N GLU A 47 3.07 -12.66 4.04
CA GLU A 47 4.33 -12.00 3.74
C GLU A 47 4.26 -10.51 4.04
N ALA A 48 3.12 -9.90 3.72
CA ALA A 48 2.92 -8.47 4.00
C ALA A 48 3.00 -8.20 5.51
N MET A 49 2.38 -9.05 6.31
CA MET A 49 2.40 -8.88 7.77
C MET A 49 3.82 -8.99 8.31
N GLU A 50 4.59 -9.95 7.81
CA GLU A 50 6.00 -10.07 8.20
C GLU A 50 6.77 -8.80 7.90
N LYS A 51 6.53 -8.21 6.73
CA LYS A 51 7.26 -7.01 6.32
C LYS A 51 6.86 -5.78 7.14
N VAL A 52 5.57 -5.58 7.40
CA VAL A 52 5.15 -4.41 8.17
C VAL A 52 5.60 -4.47 9.62
N LEU A 53 5.81 -5.68 10.15
CA LEU A 53 6.33 -5.82 11.51
C LEU A 53 7.85 -5.64 11.57
N ALA A 54 8.54 -5.82 10.46
CA ALA A 54 10.00 -5.74 10.39
C ALA A 54 10.52 -4.39 9.94
N GLN A 55 9.73 -3.61 9.20
CA GLN A 55 10.14 -2.34 8.60
C GLN A 55 9.02 -1.33 8.72
N SER A 56 9.37 -0.05 8.60
CA SER A 56 8.38 1.03 8.57
C SER A 56 7.89 1.27 7.15
N PHE A 57 6.59 1.48 6.99
CA PHE A 57 5.98 1.84 5.73
C PHE A 57 5.08 3.07 5.93
N ASP A 58 4.83 3.79 4.85
CA ASP A 58 3.97 4.97 4.88
C ASP A 58 2.62 4.71 4.21
N LEU A 59 2.54 3.67 3.40
CA LEU A 59 1.30 3.32 2.68
C LEU A 59 1.36 1.85 2.28
N LEU A 60 0.22 1.18 2.35
CA LEU A 60 0.06 -0.18 1.83
C LEU A 60 -0.94 -0.12 0.69
N ILE A 61 -0.62 -0.76 -0.45
CA ILE A 61 -1.54 -0.92 -1.56
C ILE A 61 -1.83 -2.41 -1.67
N VAL A 62 -3.09 -2.79 -1.49
CA VAL A 62 -3.47 -4.18 -1.22
C VAL A 62 -4.54 -4.65 -2.18
N ASP A 63 -4.33 -5.81 -2.81
CA ASP A 63 -5.37 -6.49 -3.56
C ASP A 63 -6.23 -7.31 -2.59
N VAL A 64 -7.52 -7.42 -2.91
CA VAL A 64 -8.47 -8.18 -2.08
C VAL A 64 -8.29 -9.67 -2.29
N ASN A 65 -8.14 -10.11 -3.54
CA ASN A 65 -8.14 -11.52 -3.90
C ASN A 65 -6.71 -12.07 -3.94
N MET A 66 -6.28 -12.68 -2.85
CA MET A 66 -4.96 -13.27 -2.75
C MET A 66 -5.06 -14.66 -2.09
N PRO A 67 -4.18 -15.60 -2.44
CA PRO A 67 -4.14 -16.89 -1.75
C PRO A 67 -3.59 -16.72 -0.33
N ARG A 68 -3.86 -17.67 0.51
CA ARG A 68 -3.39 -17.79 1.89
C ARG A 68 -4.09 -16.79 2.79
N MET A 69 -3.68 -15.53 2.82
CA MET A 69 -4.39 -14.51 3.59
C MET A 69 -4.85 -13.43 2.62
N ASP A 70 -6.18 -13.30 2.44
CA ASP A 70 -6.75 -12.31 1.53
C ASP A 70 -6.61 -10.88 2.09
N GLY A 71 -6.92 -9.90 1.23
CA GLY A 71 -6.71 -8.50 1.58
C GLY A 71 -7.51 -8.03 2.79
N PHE A 72 -8.76 -8.44 2.91
CA PHE A 72 -9.58 -8.01 4.05
C PHE A 72 -9.08 -8.62 5.35
N SER A 73 -8.72 -9.91 5.34
CA SER A 73 -8.18 -10.56 6.53
C SER A 73 -6.87 -9.92 6.95
N PHE A 74 -6.02 -9.58 5.97
CA PHE A 74 -4.78 -8.88 6.24
C PHE A 74 -5.03 -7.52 6.88
N ILE A 75 -5.97 -6.74 6.33
CA ILE A 75 -6.26 -5.40 6.86
C ILE A 75 -6.81 -5.49 8.30
N ARG A 76 -7.69 -6.46 8.56
CA ARG A 76 -8.19 -6.65 9.92
C ARG A 76 -7.07 -6.99 10.90
N ALA A 77 -6.14 -7.87 10.49
CA ALA A 77 -4.99 -8.21 11.32
C ALA A 77 -4.10 -6.99 11.56
N LEU A 78 -3.91 -6.18 10.52
CA LEU A 78 -3.13 -4.95 10.60
C LEU A 78 -3.74 -4.00 11.63
N ARG A 79 -5.05 -3.78 11.57
CA ARG A 79 -5.75 -2.85 12.46
C ARG A 79 -5.74 -3.32 13.91
N GLY A 80 -5.60 -4.61 14.13
CA GLY A 80 -5.50 -5.18 15.49
C GLY A 80 -4.08 -5.25 16.05
N SER A 81 -3.09 -4.76 15.31
CA SER A 81 -1.69 -4.85 15.68
C SER A 81 -1.26 -3.66 16.57
N THR A 82 0.06 -3.44 16.68
CA THR A 82 0.58 -2.31 17.47
C THR A 82 0.20 -0.99 16.82
N PHE A 83 0.24 0.10 17.59
CA PHE A 83 -0.23 1.41 17.16
C PHE A 83 0.38 1.85 15.82
N ASP A 84 1.68 1.74 15.68
CA ASP A 84 2.36 2.20 14.47
C ASP A 84 1.91 1.45 13.22
N VAL A 85 1.67 0.15 13.37
CA VAL A 85 1.22 -0.71 12.28
C VAL A 85 -0.28 -0.55 12.07
N ALA A 86 -1.05 -0.46 13.15
CA ALA A 86 -2.50 -0.37 13.10
C ALA A 86 -3.01 0.89 12.41
N THR A 87 -2.20 1.94 12.35
CA THR A 87 -2.61 3.22 11.76
C THR A 87 -2.10 3.44 10.34
N LEU A 88 -1.44 2.44 9.74
CA LEU A 88 -0.94 2.57 8.37
C LEU A 88 -2.08 2.83 7.39
N PRO A 89 -1.93 3.81 6.49
CA PRO A 89 -2.92 4.00 5.44
C PRO A 89 -2.95 2.79 4.51
N VAL A 90 -4.16 2.39 4.11
CA VAL A 90 -4.35 1.27 3.19
C VAL A 90 -5.21 1.71 2.02
N LEU A 91 -4.69 1.51 0.82
CA LEU A 91 -5.37 1.71 -0.44
C LEU A 91 -5.64 0.35 -1.05
N ILE A 92 -6.90 -0.01 -1.22
CA ILE A 92 -7.25 -1.23 -1.93
C ILE A 92 -7.23 -0.97 -3.43
N MET A 93 -6.62 -1.88 -4.19
CA MET A 93 -6.58 -1.82 -5.63
C MET A 93 -6.95 -3.20 -6.16
N THR A 94 -8.15 -3.34 -6.71
CA THR A 94 -8.72 -4.64 -7.03
C THR A 94 -9.61 -4.56 -8.27
N THR A 95 -9.92 -5.73 -8.87
CA THR A 95 -10.88 -5.79 -9.96
C THR A 95 -12.33 -5.81 -9.48
N GLU A 96 -12.57 -5.99 -8.18
CA GLU A 96 -13.92 -6.05 -7.63
C GLU A 96 -14.51 -4.63 -7.53
N ALA A 97 -15.65 -4.39 -8.17
CA ALA A 97 -16.21 -3.05 -8.32
C ALA A 97 -17.57 -2.86 -7.64
N GLY A 98 -18.08 -3.87 -6.94
CA GLY A 98 -19.42 -3.83 -6.35
C GLY A 98 -19.50 -2.93 -5.13
N ALA A 99 -20.72 -2.44 -4.84
CA ALA A 99 -20.94 -1.60 -3.67
C ALA A 99 -20.66 -2.37 -2.38
N GLN A 100 -20.99 -3.65 -2.34
CA GLN A 100 -20.75 -4.49 -1.17
C GLN A 100 -19.24 -4.67 -0.95
N ASP A 101 -18.46 -4.81 -2.03
CA ASP A 101 -17.01 -4.95 -1.92
C ASP A 101 -16.40 -3.70 -1.30
N ARG A 102 -16.88 -2.52 -1.70
CA ARG A 102 -16.39 -1.25 -1.15
C ARG A 102 -16.77 -1.12 0.33
N GLU A 103 -17.96 -1.55 0.69
CA GLU A 103 -18.40 -1.48 2.08
C GLU A 103 -17.60 -2.47 2.94
N ASP A 104 -17.35 -3.68 2.44
CA ASP A 104 -16.55 -4.67 3.15
C ASP A 104 -15.12 -4.14 3.39
N ALA A 105 -14.57 -3.44 2.39
CA ALA A 105 -13.26 -2.83 2.51
C ALA A 105 -13.23 -1.76 3.60
N ARG A 106 -14.25 -0.90 3.61
CA ARG A 106 -14.35 0.17 4.60
C ARG A 106 -14.47 -0.42 6.01
N VAL A 107 -15.31 -1.43 6.17
CA VAL A 107 -15.50 -2.10 7.47
C VAL A 107 -14.22 -2.78 7.94
N ALA A 108 -13.45 -3.37 7.02
CA ALA A 108 -12.17 -3.98 7.36
C ALA A 108 -11.11 -2.94 7.77
N GLY A 109 -11.29 -1.68 7.36
CA GLY A 109 -10.38 -0.61 7.77
C GLY A 109 -9.55 0.00 6.65
N ALA A 110 -9.94 -0.21 5.38
CA ALA A 110 -9.26 0.42 4.25
C ALA A 110 -9.60 1.91 4.20
N ASN A 111 -8.65 2.71 3.76
CA ASN A 111 -8.82 4.17 3.65
C ASN A 111 -9.35 4.60 2.29
N PHE A 112 -8.91 3.92 1.23
CA PHE A 112 -9.34 4.22 -0.13
C PHE A 112 -9.47 2.95 -0.94
N TYR A 113 -10.19 3.05 -2.07
CA TYR A 113 -10.53 1.90 -2.90
C TYR A 113 -10.43 2.31 -4.38
N LEU A 114 -9.60 1.62 -5.14
CA LEU A 114 -9.48 1.85 -6.59
C LEU A 114 -9.74 0.54 -7.31
N VAL A 115 -10.43 0.65 -8.46
CA VAL A 115 -10.75 -0.51 -9.30
C VAL A 115 -9.75 -0.59 -10.44
N LYS A 116 -9.12 -1.76 -10.62
CA LYS A 116 -8.20 -2.02 -11.72
C LYS A 116 -8.93 -2.02 -13.06
N PRO A 117 -8.30 -1.56 -14.13
CA PRO A 117 -6.94 -1.01 -14.20
C PRO A 117 -6.88 0.42 -13.68
N VAL A 118 -5.77 0.79 -13.05
CA VAL A 118 -5.58 2.12 -12.46
C VAL A 118 -4.55 2.88 -13.28
N ALA A 119 -4.91 4.08 -13.74
CA ALA A 119 -4.02 4.92 -14.52
C ALA A 119 -2.86 5.43 -13.65
N GLU A 120 -1.69 5.67 -14.27
CA GLU A 120 -0.50 6.12 -13.55
C GLU A 120 -0.76 7.38 -12.74
N ALA A 121 -1.41 8.38 -13.35
CA ALA A 121 -1.68 9.64 -12.68
C ALA A 121 -2.57 9.46 -11.45
N GLU A 122 -3.54 8.55 -11.54
CA GLU A 122 -4.44 8.28 -10.42
C GLU A 122 -3.71 7.58 -9.29
N LEU A 123 -2.88 6.59 -9.64
CA LEU A 123 -2.10 5.88 -8.63
C LEU A 123 -1.14 6.83 -7.91
N LEU A 124 -0.43 7.68 -8.66
CA LEU A 124 0.50 8.65 -8.09
C LEU A 124 -0.22 9.67 -7.21
N ARG A 125 -1.38 10.15 -7.64
CA ARG A 125 -2.14 11.14 -6.86
C ARG A 125 -2.57 10.58 -5.52
N HIS A 126 -3.09 9.35 -5.51
CA HIS A 126 -3.53 8.73 -4.27
C HIS A 126 -2.35 8.40 -3.35
N ALA A 127 -1.25 7.94 -3.94
CA ALA A 127 -0.04 7.65 -3.16
C ALA A 127 0.48 8.92 -2.48
N ALA A 128 0.51 10.03 -3.20
CA ALA A 128 0.98 11.29 -2.65
C ALA A 128 0.08 11.77 -1.51
N LEU A 129 -1.24 11.71 -1.72
CA LEU A 129 -2.19 12.14 -0.70
C LEU A 129 -2.08 11.33 0.58
N LEU A 130 -1.97 10.02 0.45
CA LEU A 130 -1.98 9.13 1.61
C LEU A 130 -0.65 9.15 2.36
N THR A 131 0.45 9.34 1.68
CA THR A 131 1.76 9.43 2.33
C THR A 131 1.97 10.80 2.97
N ASP A 132 1.44 11.87 2.36
CA ASP A 132 1.51 13.20 2.96
C ASP A 132 0.76 13.27 4.28
N ALA A 133 -0.38 12.61 4.36
CA ALA A 133 -1.18 12.62 5.58
C ALA A 133 -0.43 11.96 6.75
N ARG A 134 0.50 11.05 6.45
CA ARG A 134 1.27 10.36 7.49
C ARG A 134 2.49 11.16 7.94
N GLN A 135 2.98 12.00 7.06
CA GLN A 135 4.15 12.84 7.34
C GLN A 135 3.71 14.20 7.83
#